data_13cabfd9f0262352283fa1a7f0b40404
#
_entry.id   13cabfd9f0262352283fa1a7f0b40404
#
_cell.length_a   1.000
_cell.length_b   1.000
_cell.length_c   1.000
_cell.angle_alpha   90.00
_cell.angle_beta   90.00
_cell.angle_gamma   90.00
#
_symmetry.space_group_name_H-M   'P 1'
#
loop_
_entity.id
_entity.type
_entity.pdbx_description
1 polymer ?
#
loop_
_entity_poly.entity_id
_entity_poly.type
_entity_poly.pdbx_seq_one_letter_code
_entity_poly.pdbx_strand_id
1 'polypeptide(L)'
;MRLKGISYDDCRSRYGVGNSTVNLIMTRYWTKGIPLDVLKQMPGSEVESSFYPPSNVRRKSEDIMPDFEAIYDRINREGSKANLYFMWIRYKKEHPSGYQYTQFCHYFNQYVTTHHGSQSLRMAVERVPGERVYIDWVGDQPELLVDSQTGELRKVHIFVTTVGVSSMIYAEAFPDEKLSSFITGTIHALDYYGAVPKYLVPDNLRAAVTKHTKDELILNSAYQDLEQFYDVVILPPPTRKPKGKATVEKGVQWLETHLLEDLKERVYYSLEELNRNVRRIVDNLNDRKIQGQSFSRREAFDSYDKPKMRPLNNGHFSPCEYRYFGKVPNNYHLLFDEHYYSVPCTMYAQPAFLKATMAEIRICDRNNKLVCAHRRSYTTFPKYITKPEHMPQEHRFYRDVNEKNGDYYRRWAAGFGPYTAKMIDSVLLSNQHEEQSYNSCNGILHMCTSQTKLLVEEAS
;
A
#
# COMPACT_ATOMS: atom_id res chain seq x y z
N MET A 1 36.75 47.17 22.00
CA MET A 1 36.54 46.23 23.11
C MET A 1 37.61 45.13 23.15
N ARG A 2 37.87 44.36 22.08
CA ARG A 2 38.94 43.36 22.06
C ARG A 2 40.32 43.93 22.40
N LEU A 3 40.65 45.16 21.92
CA LEU A 3 41.87 45.87 22.30
C LEU A 3 41.97 46.24 23.79
N LYS A 4 40.87 46.16 24.53
CA LYS A 4 40.78 46.33 25.99
C LYS A 4 40.67 45.01 26.73
N GLY A 5 40.98 43.86 26.09
CA GLY A 5 40.97 42.54 26.72
C GLY A 5 39.59 41.86 26.90
N ILE A 6 38.52 42.45 26.36
CA ILE A 6 37.16 41.88 26.48
C ILE A 6 37.07 40.57 25.66
N SER A 7 36.38 39.51 26.21
CA SER A 7 36.29 38.21 25.59
C SER A 7 35.47 38.21 24.28
N TYR A 8 35.62 37.15 23.45
CA TYR A 8 34.80 37.01 22.23
C TYR A 8 33.30 36.81 22.56
N ASP A 9 33.01 36.13 23.66
CA ASP A 9 31.63 35.86 24.08
C ASP A 9 30.95 37.15 24.56
N ASP A 10 31.66 38.04 25.23
CA ASP A 10 31.15 39.36 25.60
C ASP A 10 30.90 40.26 24.36
N CYS A 11 31.76 40.14 23.32
CA CYS A 11 31.53 40.85 22.08
C CYS A 11 30.28 40.33 21.37
N ARG A 12 30.06 38.98 21.38
CA ARG A 12 28.86 38.32 20.83
C ARG A 12 27.61 38.72 21.56
N SER A 13 27.60 38.65 22.88
CA SER A 13 26.42 38.96 23.70
C SER A 13 25.99 40.44 23.61
N ARG A 14 26.95 41.36 23.47
CA ARG A 14 26.65 42.80 23.40
C ARG A 14 26.27 43.30 22.02
N TYR A 15 26.84 42.72 20.95
CA TYR A 15 26.70 43.27 19.59
C TYR A 15 26.09 42.26 18.60
N GLY A 16 25.78 41.03 19.01
CA GLY A 16 25.24 39.99 18.13
C GLY A 16 26.23 39.55 17.05
N VAL A 17 27.54 39.78 17.21
CA VAL A 17 28.55 39.54 16.19
C VAL A 17 29.31 38.24 16.48
N GLY A 18 29.33 37.31 15.53
CA GLY A 18 30.01 36.01 15.70
C GLY A 18 31.54 36.16 15.82
N ASN A 19 32.17 35.18 16.49
CA ASN A 19 33.62 35.13 16.75
C ASN A 19 34.47 35.28 15.48
N SER A 20 34.04 34.67 14.36
CA SER A 20 34.70 34.78 13.06
C SER A 20 34.72 36.22 12.53
N THR A 21 33.62 36.95 12.69
CA THR A 21 33.52 38.37 12.27
C THR A 21 34.39 39.24 13.14
N VAL A 22 34.42 39.03 14.46
CA VAL A 22 35.31 39.77 15.37
C VAL A 22 36.75 39.51 15.02
N ASN A 23 37.15 38.26 14.76
CA ASN A 23 38.52 37.94 14.31
C ASN A 23 38.89 38.61 12.99
N LEU A 24 37.98 38.62 12.00
CA LEU A 24 38.18 39.25 10.72
C LEU A 24 38.44 40.79 10.89
N ILE A 25 37.64 41.46 11.73
CA ILE A 25 37.80 42.88 12.04
C ILE A 25 39.15 43.13 12.73
N MET A 26 39.52 42.31 13.71
CA MET A 26 40.78 42.43 14.42
C MET A 26 42.00 42.23 13.49
N THR A 27 41.94 41.20 12.64
CA THR A 27 43.00 40.95 11.64
C THR A 27 43.17 42.14 10.71
N ARG A 28 42.06 42.69 10.19
CA ARG A 28 42.10 43.90 9.33
C ARG A 28 42.62 45.12 10.07
N TYR A 29 42.24 45.31 11.34
CA TYR A 29 42.75 46.35 12.18
C TYR A 29 44.29 46.32 12.30
N TRP A 30 44.83 45.15 12.65
CA TRP A 30 46.26 44.95 12.77
C TRP A 30 47.01 45.09 11.42
N THR A 31 46.40 44.59 10.35
CA THR A 31 46.99 44.72 8.99
C THR A 31 47.04 46.15 8.50
N LYS A 32 46.05 46.97 8.84
CA LYS A 32 45.97 48.38 8.43
C LYS A 32 46.85 49.28 9.29
N GLY A 33 47.16 48.92 10.51
CA GLY A 33 48.02 49.70 11.42
C GLY A 33 47.51 51.09 11.79
N ILE A 34 46.22 51.40 11.61
CA ILE A 34 45.62 52.70 11.93
C ILE A 34 45.42 52.79 13.44
N PRO A 35 45.98 53.82 14.13
CA PRO A 35 45.83 54.01 15.56
C PRO A 35 44.34 54.15 15.97
N LEU A 36 43.97 53.60 17.13
CA LEU A 36 42.59 53.60 17.60
C LEU A 36 42.00 55.00 17.78
N ASP A 37 42.85 55.96 18.17
CA ASP A 37 42.42 57.37 18.38
C ASP A 37 42.11 58.05 17.06
N VAL A 38 42.81 57.72 15.99
CA VAL A 38 42.52 58.20 14.64
C VAL A 38 41.22 57.60 14.14
N LEU A 39 41.01 56.28 14.34
CA LEU A 39 39.75 55.61 13.96
C LEU A 39 38.50 56.16 14.67
N LYS A 40 38.63 56.65 15.90
CA LYS A 40 37.52 57.25 16.64
C LYS A 40 37.11 58.61 16.10
N GLN A 41 38.00 59.29 15.43
CA GLN A 41 37.78 60.63 14.83
C GLN A 41 37.37 60.59 13.36
N MET A 42 37.52 59.39 12.72
CA MET A 42 37.11 59.15 11.32
C MET A 42 35.61 59.10 11.17
N PRO A 43 35.03 59.68 10.12
CA PRO A 43 33.62 59.42 9.77
C PRO A 43 33.35 57.95 9.52
N GLY A 44 32.16 57.43 9.91
CA GLY A 44 31.80 56.01 9.80
C GLY A 44 31.93 55.46 8.38
N SER A 45 31.60 56.22 7.38
CA SER A 45 31.75 55.87 5.95
C SER A 45 33.23 55.70 5.53
N GLU A 46 34.14 56.47 6.12
CA GLU A 46 35.58 56.36 5.85
C GLU A 46 36.20 55.16 6.58
N VAL A 47 35.73 54.86 7.78
CA VAL A 47 36.08 53.62 8.50
C VAL A 47 35.59 52.42 7.71
N GLU A 48 34.34 52.44 7.25
CA GLU A 48 33.76 51.33 6.47
C GLU A 48 34.53 51.10 5.17
N SER A 49 34.83 52.13 4.39
CA SER A 49 35.59 52.01 3.15
C SER A 49 37.05 51.59 3.38
N SER A 50 37.64 51.94 4.51
CA SER A 50 38.99 51.52 4.90
C SER A 50 39.05 50.04 5.30
N PHE A 51 38.08 49.57 6.03
CA PHE A 51 38.04 48.18 6.52
C PHE A 51 37.35 47.21 5.55
N TYR A 52 36.44 47.73 4.76
CA TYR A 52 35.66 47.00 3.76
C TYR A 52 35.74 47.70 2.42
N PRO A 53 36.93 47.77 1.79
CA PRO A 53 37.01 48.35 0.46
C PRO A 53 36.02 47.64 -0.43
N PRO A 54 35.31 48.35 -1.31
CA PRO A 54 34.38 47.72 -2.23
C PRO A 54 35.12 46.59 -2.91
N SER A 55 34.61 45.36 -2.69
CA SER A 55 35.20 44.20 -3.36
C SER A 55 35.16 44.49 -4.84
N ASN A 56 36.31 44.41 -5.52
CA ASN A 56 36.41 44.38 -6.97
C ASN A 56 35.78 43.07 -7.49
N VAL A 57 34.55 42.84 -7.12
CA VAL A 57 33.69 41.88 -7.84
C VAL A 57 33.51 42.59 -9.19
N ARG A 58 34.28 42.17 -10.18
CA ARG A 58 34.00 42.50 -11.58
C ARG A 58 32.51 42.23 -11.77
N ARG A 59 31.70 43.32 -11.84
CA ARG A 59 30.32 43.20 -12.31
C ARG A 59 30.45 42.59 -13.68
N LYS A 60 30.02 41.30 -13.80
CA LYS A 60 29.91 40.67 -15.09
C LYS A 60 28.95 41.54 -15.90
N SER A 61 29.31 41.85 -17.14
CA SER A 61 28.49 42.68 -18.03
C SER A 61 27.08 42.10 -18.12
N GLU A 62 26.07 42.94 -18.31
CA GLU A 62 24.67 42.52 -18.51
C GLU A 62 24.51 41.49 -19.64
N ASP A 63 25.42 41.50 -20.61
CA ASP A 63 25.48 40.60 -21.74
C ASP A 63 25.76 39.13 -21.38
N ILE A 64 26.11 38.84 -20.12
CA ILE A 64 26.37 37.47 -19.63
C ILE A 64 25.21 36.96 -18.78
N MET A 65 24.22 37.80 -18.50
CA MET A 65 23.06 37.42 -17.70
C MET A 65 22.20 36.41 -18.48
N PRO A 66 21.90 35.24 -17.91
CA PRO A 66 21.02 34.28 -18.56
C PRO A 66 19.60 34.84 -18.71
N ASP A 67 18.93 34.50 -19.79
CA ASP A 67 17.50 34.71 -19.94
C ASP A 67 16.73 33.73 -19.01
N PHE A 68 16.48 34.22 -17.79
CA PHE A 68 15.79 33.38 -16.77
C PHE A 68 14.31 33.19 -17.08
N GLU A 69 13.67 34.04 -17.87
CA GLU A 69 12.30 33.88 -18.32
C GLU A 69 12.18 32.70 -19.26
N ALA A 70 12.99 32.67 -20.32
CA ALA A 70 13.03 31.53 -21.24
C ALA A 70 13.44 30.24 -20.57
N ILE A 71 14.32 30.27 -19.57
CA ILE A 71 14.73 29.10 -18.78
C ILE A 71 13.57 28.62 -17.93
N TYR A 72 12.85 29.51 -17.26
CA TYR A 72 11.69 29.20 -16.44
C TYR A 72 10.58 28.55 -17.27
N ASP A 73 10.22 29.13 -18.39
CA ASP A 73 9.19 28.62 -19.30
C ASP A 73 9.56 27.24 -19.85
N ARG A 74 10.83 27.04 -20.18
CA ARG A 74 11.29 25.74 -20.69
C ARG A 74 11.25 24.64 -19.65
N ILE A 75 11.59 24.95 -18.39
CA ILE A 75 11.53 23.97 -17.29
C ILE A 75 10.08 23.62 -16.94
N ASN A 76 9.18 24.62 -16.93
CA ASN A 76 7.78 24.44 -16.51
C ASN A 76 6.84 24.07 -17.66
N ARG A 77 7.32 23.93 -18.90
CA ARG A 77 6.52 23.51 -20.04
C ARG A 77 6.02 22.08 -19.86
N GLU A 78 4.75 21.84 -20.10
CA GLU A 78 4.14 20.51 -19.99
C GLU A 78 4.89 19.46 -20.85
N GLY A 79 5.25 18.32 -20.24
CA GLY A 79 6.08 17.27 -20.88
C GLY A 79 7.58 17.56 -20.93
N SER A 80 8.06 18.68 -20.40
CA SER A 80 9.50 18.99 -20.37
C SER A 80 10.24 18.10 -19.37
N LYS A 81 11.37 17.52 -19.79
CA LYS A 81 12.36 16.84 -18.93
C LYS A 81 13.56 17.75 -18.62
N ALA A 82 13.51 19.02 -18.98
CA ALA A 82 14.58 19.98 -18.73
C ALA A 82 14.67 20.29 -17.23
N ASN A 83 15.88 20.24 -16.68
CA ASN A 83 16.17 20.67 -15.31
C ASN A 83 17.16 21.86 -15.31
N LEU A 84 17.29 22.52 -14.18
CA LEU A 84 18.10 23.70 -14.03
C LEU A 84 19.59 23.45 -14.33
N TYR A 85 20.10 22.25 -13.99
CA TYR A 85 21.47 21.85 -14.28
C TYR A 85 21.74 21.74 -15.79
N PHE A 86 20.81 21.15 -16.53
CA PHE A 86 20.88 21.07 -17.99
C PHE A 86 20.87 22.48 -18.65
N MET A 87 20.04 23.39 -18.13
CA MET A 87 19.98 24.77 -18.62
C MET A 87 21.28 25.50 -18.32
N TRP A 88 21.90 25.27 -17.15
CA TRP A 88 23.20 25.81 -16.84
C TRP A 88 24.32 25.27 -17.75
N ILE A 89 24.32 23.98 -18.10
CA ILE A 89 25.29 23.43 -19.06
C ILE A 89 25.18 24.10 -20.41
N ARG A 90 23.97 24.38 -20.91
CA ARG A 90 23.75 25.13 -22.15
C ARG A 90 24.29 26.54 -22.05
N TYR A 91 23.94 27.27 -20.99
CA TYR A 91 24.47 28.58 -20.72
C TYR A 91 26.02 28.60 -20.69
N LYS A 92 26.64 27.62 -20.07
CA LYS A 92 28.11 27.52 -20.01
C LYS A 92 28.76 27.23 -21.35
N LYS A 93 28.09 26.54 -22.28
CA LYS A 93 28.57 26.34 -23.64
C LYS A 93 28.63 27.67 -24.44
N GLU A 94 27.63 28.50 -24.25
CA GLU A 94 27.52 29.81 -24.91
C GLU A 94 28.40 30.87 -24.19
N HIS A 95 28.54 30.75 -22.86
CA HIS A 95 29.28 31.68 -22.00
C HIS A 95 30.29 30.94 -21.09
N PRO A 96 31.44 30.49 -21.61
CA PRO A 96 32.43 29.70 -20.84
C PRO A 96 32.91 30.43 -19.55
N SER A 97 33.03 31.78 -19.58
CA SER A 97 33.37 32.60 -18.43
C SER A 97 32.17 33.00 -17.55
N GLY A 98 30.94 32.59 -17.94
CA GLY A 98 29.70 32.93 -17.26
C GLY A 98 29.59 32.38 -15.82
N TYR A 99 28.41 32.52 -15.21
CA TYR A 99 28.16 32.12 -13.82
C TYR A 99 28.46 30.65 -13.57
N GLN A 100 29.05 30.36 -12.41
CA GLN A 100 29.13 29.00 -11.90
C GLN A 100 27.75 28.53 -11.46
N TYR A 101 27.54 27.20 -11.36
CA TYR A 101 26.23 26.60 -11.10
C TYR A 101 25.53 27.17 -9.88
N THR A 102 26.23 27.30 -8.74
CA THR A 102 25.66 27.86 -7.51
C THR A 102 25.15 29.28 -7.69
N GLN A 103 25.91 30.12 -8.40
CA GLN A 103 25.57 31.53 -8.67
C GLN A 103 24.43 31.62 -9.68
N PHE A 104 24.42 30.76 -10.70
CA PHE A 104 23.33 30.62 -11.66
C PHE A 104 22.02 30.24 -10.96
N CYS A 105 22.03 29.25 -10.07
CA CYS A 105 20.87 28.86 -9.28
C CYS A 105 20.40 30.00 -8.35
N HIS A 106 21.34 30.76 -7.75
CA HIS A 106 20.98 31.88 -6.88
C HIS A 106 20.18 32.94 -7.65
N TYR A 107 20.67 33.39 -8.80
CA TYR A 107 19.99 34.39 -9.62
C TYR A 107 18.67 33.86 -10.23
N PHE A 108 18.62 32.59 -10.64
CA PHE A 108 17.38 31.96 -11.10
C PHE A 108 16.32 31.94 -9.99
N ASN A 109 16.69 31.54 -8.77
CA ASN A 109 15.76 31.54 -7.63
C ASN A 109 15.31 32.97 -7.28
N GLN A 110 16.19 33.94 -7.36
CA GLN A 110 15.84 35.37 -7.17
C GLN A 110 14.83 35.81 -8.23
N TYR A 111 15.06 35.48 -9.51
CA TYR A 111 14.14 35.77 -10.61
C TYR A 111 12.76 35.14 -10.35
N VAL A 112 12.71 33.82 -10.04
CA VAL A 112 11.47 33.10 -9.75
C VAL A 112 10.72 33.71 -8.56
N THR A 113 11.42 34.07 -7.50
CA THR A 113 10.81 34.73 -6.34
C THR A 113 10.21 36.10 -6.67
N THR A 114 10.88 36.86 -7.52
CA THR A 114 10.43 38.20 -7.88
C THR A 114 9.28 38.20 -8.88
N HIS A 115 9.33 37.35 -9.91
CA HIS A 115 8.36 37.35 -11.01
C HIS A 115 7.26 36.27 -10.88
N HIS A 116 7.53 35.16 -10.19
CA HIS A 116 6.64 34.05 -10.04
C HIS A 116 6.40 33.66 -8.57
N GLY A 117 6.61 34.57 -7.64
CA GLY A 117 6.54 34.35 -6.20
C GLY A 117 5.23 33.73 -5.72
N SER A 118 4.10 34.05 -6.36
CA SER A 118 2.79 33.45 -6.07
C SER A 118 2.70 31.96 -6.44
N GLN A 119 3.49 31.49 -7.42
CA GLN A 119 3.52 30.08 -7.83
C GLN A 119 4.41 29.23 -6.91
N SER A 120 5.35 29.83 -6.18
CA SER A 120 6.19 29.17 -5.19
C SER A 120 5.53 29.03 -3.82
N LEU A 121 4.37 29.65 -3.60
CA LEU A 121 3.60 29.54 -2.38
C LEU A 121 3.10 28.10 -2.20
N ARG A 122 3.44 27.49 -1.07
CA ARG A 122 2.95 26.18 -0.67
C ARG A 122 1.90 26.37 0.40
N MET A 123 0.71 25.84 0.15
CA MET A 123 -0.31 25.79 1.18
C MET A 123 0.15 24.86 2.32
N ALA A 124 0.15 25.36 3.55
CA ALA A 124 0.31 24.51 4.72
C ALA A 124 -0.87 23.54 4.76
N VAL A 125 -0.60 22.25 4.61
CA VAL A 125 -1.61 21.21 4.75
C VAL A 125 -1.64 20.83 6.21
N GLU A 126 -2.70 21.21 6.90
CA GLU A 126 -2.94 20.77 8.26
C GLU A 126 -3.23 19.26 8.26
N ARG A 127 -2.49 18.52 9.07
CA ARG A 127 -2.64 17.08 9.21
C ARG A 127 -3.29 16.76 10.52
N VAL A 128 -4.33 15.94 10.47
CA VAL A 128 -5.04 15.47 11.66
C VAL A 128 -4.36 14.21 12.17
N PRO A 129 -3.95 14.17 13.45
CA PRO A 129 -3.34 13.00 14.05
C PRO A 129 -4.22 11.75 13.95
N GLY A 130 -3.61 10.61 13.61
CA GLY A 130 -4.30 9.32 13.50
C GLY A 130 -5.25 9.18 12.33
N GLU A 131 -5.38 10.22 11.48
CA GLU A 131 -6.38 10.21 10.42
C GLU A 131 -5.95 9.37 9.22
N ARG A 132 -4.71 9.50 8.74
CA ARG A 132 -4.26 8.95 7.45
C ARG A 132 -2.98 8.16 7.55
N VAL A 133 -2.96 7.01 6.90
CA VAL A 133 -1.75 6.26 6.54
C VAL A 133 -1.65 6.22 5.03
N TYR A 134 -0.54 6.70 4.52
CA TYR A 134 -0.21 6.68 3.09
C TYR A 134 0.51 5.38 2.76
N ILE A 135 0.19 4.81 1.62
CA ILE A 135 0.74 3.52 1.15
C ILE A 135 1.34 3.73 -0.23
N ASP A 136 2.55 3.25 -0.43
CA ASP A 136 3.26 3.37 -1.70
C ASP A 136 4.21 2.19 -1.92
N TRP A 137 4.70 2.05 -3.15
CA TRP A 137 5.80 1.17 -3.51
C TRP A 137 7.02 2.01 -3.84
N VAL A 138 8.19 1.57 -3.39
CA VAL A 138 9.45 2.21 -3.78
C VAL A 138 9.66 2.04 -5.28
N GLY A 139 9.93 3.14 -5.97
CA GLY A 139 10.04 3.14 -7.44
C GLY A 139 11.24 2.38 -7.98
N ASP A 140 12.34 2.29 -7.22
CA ASP A 140 13.52 1.48 -7.55
C ASP A 140 13.30 0.04 -7.10
N GLN A 141 13.54 -0.92 -7.99
CA GLN A 141 13.40 -2.36 -7.76
C GLN A 141 14.79 -3.00 -7.71
N PRO A 142 15.47 -2.98 -6.55
CA PRO A 142 16.82 -3.48 -6.45
C PRO A 142 16.89 -5.01 -6.60
N GLU A 143 17.94 -5.49 -7.22
CA GLU A 143 18.25 -6.92 -7.36
C GLU A 143 19.04 -7.38 -6.13
N LEU A 144 18.34 -7.88 -5.11
CA LEU A 144 18.93 -8.19 -3.79
C LEU A 144 18.76 -9.65 -3.38
N LEU A 145 17.81 -10.37 -3.96
CA LEU A 145 17.47 -11.73 -3.55
C LEU A 145 18.12 -12.75 -4.47
N VAL A 146 18.95 -13.64 -3.90
CA VAL A 146 19.58 -14.73 -4.66
C VAL A 146 18.56 -15.85 -4.86
N ASP A 147 18.33 -16.25 -6.10
CA ASP A 147 17.58 -17.45 -6.42
C ASP A 147 18.39 -18.69 -6.04
N SER A 148 17.87 -19.51 -5.14
CA SER A 148 18.54 -20.70 -4.63
C SER A 148 18.76 -21.80 -5.69
N GLN A 149 18.01 -21.76 -6.81
CA GLN A 149 18.12 -22.76 -7.88
C GLN A 149 19.06 -22.32 -8.99
N THR A 150 18.99 -21.04 -9.39
CA THR A 150 19.77 -20.51 -10.52
C THR A 150 21.03 -19.75 -10.10
N GLY A 151 21.08 -19.27 -8.85
CA GLY A 151 22.12 -18.37 -8.35
C GLY A 151 22.01 -16.94 -8.87
N GLU A 152 20.99 -16.63 -9.67
CA GLU A 152 20.76 -15.29 -10.21
C GLU A 152 20.11 -14.37 -9.18
N LEU A 153 20.38 -13.07 -9.32
CA LEU A 153 19.73 -12.05 -8.49
C LEU A 153 18.33 -11.75 -9.01
N ARG A 154 17.35 -11.79 -8.12
CA ARG A 154 15.97 -11.41 -8.37
C ARG A 154 15.68 -10.02 -7.83
N LYS A 155 14.84 -9.30 -8.56
CA LYS A 155 14.28 -8.02 -8.13
C LYS A 155 13.34 -8.21 -6.96
N VAL A 156 13.36 -7.24 -6.06
CA VAL A 156 12.41 -7.14 -4.95
C VAL A 156 11.67 -5.81 -5.01
N HIS A 157 10.45 -5.81 -4.52
CA HIS A 157 9.57 -4.65 -4.45
C HIS A 157 9.41 -4.26 -2.98
N ILE A 158 9.71 -3.01 -2.66
CA ILE A 158 9.61 -2.52 -1.28
C ILE A 158 8.28 -1.79 -1.09
N PHE A 159 7.43 -2.37 -0.27
CA PHE A 159 6.18 -1.76 0.20
C PHE A 159 6.49 -0.80 1.34
N VAL A 160 5.93 0.39 1.30
CA VAL A 160 6.16 1.43 2.31
C VAL A 160 4.85 2.05 2.74
N THR A 161 4.72 2.26 4.05
CA THR A 161 3.63 3.08 4.59
C THR A 161 4.16 4.19 5.48
N THR A 162 3.45 5.32 5.51
CA THR A 162 3.81 6.48 6.33
C THR A 162 2.58 7.05 7.02
N VAL A 163 2.67 7.24 8.34
CA VAL A 163 1.61 7.90 9.12
C VAL A 163 1.65 9.41 8.93
N GLY A 164 0.48 10.03 8.85
CA GLY A 164 0.34 11.41 8.41
C GLY A 164 1.07 12.49 9.22
N VAL A 165 1.01 12.46 10.54
CA VAL A 165 1.58 13.53 11.40
C VAL A 165 2.98 13.17 11.89
N SER A 166 3.16 12.03 12.53
CA SER A 166 4.44 11.55 13.06
C SER A 166 5.45 11.22 11.98
N SER A 167 4.98 10.96 10.76
CA SER A 167 5.79 10.36 9.70
C SER A 167 6.43 9.03 10.11
N MET A 168 5.77 8.29 11.00
CA MET A 168 6.14 6.92 11.37
C MET A 168 6.08 6.03 10.14
N ILE A 169 7.12 5.24 9.92
CA ILE A 169 7.33 4.46 8.71
C ILE A 169 7.23 2.97 9.01
N TYR A 170 6.63 2.24 8.10
CA TYR A 170 6.77 0.80 7.97
C TYR A 170 7.22 0.46 6.56
N ALA A 171 8.11 -0.53 6.41
CA ALA A 171 8.48 -1.06 5.11
C ALA A 171 8.68 -2.58 5.16
N GLU A 172 8.41 -3.23 4.03
CA GLU A 172 8.55 -4.67 3.84
C GLU A 172 8.86 -4.99 2.37
N ALA A 173 9.73 -5.97 2.13
CA ALA A 173 10.07 -6.43 0.79
C ALA A 173 9.13 -7.56 0.35
N PHE A 174 8.72 -7.53 -0.92
CA PHE A 174 7.87 -8.51 -1.57
C PHE A 174 8.48 -8.98 -2.90
N PRO A 175 8.10 -10.16 -3.41
CA PRO A 175 8.56 -10.65 -4.71
C PRO A 175 7.86 -9.95 -5.89
N ASP A 176 6.73 -9.27 -5.63
CA ASP A 176 5.92 -8.58 -6.65
C ASP A 176 5.04 -7.49 -6.03
N GLU A 177 4.39 -6.67 -6.88
CA GLU A 177 3.43 -5.63 -6.49
C GLU A 177 1.97 -6.07 -6.68
N LYS A 178 1.70 -7.38 -6.69
CA LYS A 178 0.35 -7.88 -6.86
C LYS A 178 -0.56 -7.49 -5.69
N LEU A 179 -1.86 -7.62 -5.94
CA LEU A 179 -2.89 -7.33 -4.94
C LEU A 179 -2.67 -8.10 -3.62
N SER A 180 -2.25 -9.37 -3.71
CA SER A 180 -1.95 -10.19 -2.52
C SER A 180 -0.82 -9.60 -1.67
N SER A 181 0.27 -9.16 -2.33
CA SER A 181 1.41 -8.51 -1.67
C SER A 181 1.01 -7.17 -1.05
N PHE A 182 0.20 -6.37 -1.77
CA PHE A 182 -0.34 -5.11 -1.24
C PHE A 182 -1.20 -5.32 0.01
N ILE A 183 -2.14 -6.28 -0.03
CA ILE A 183 -3.02 -6.58 1.11
C ILE A 183 -2.21 -7.09 2.29
N THR A 184 -1.26 -8.01 2.05
CA THR A 184 -0.39 -8.55 3.10
C THR A 184 0.46 -7.46 3.74
N GLY A 185 1.10 -6.60 2.93
CA GLY A 185 1.87 -5.46 3.44
C GLY A 185 1.02 -4.48 4.25
N THR A 186 -0.23 -4.24 3.83
CA THR A 186 -1.16 -3.39 4.58
C THR A 186 -1.52 -3.99 5.94
N ILE A 187 -1.80 -5.31 6.00
CA ILE A 187 -2.08 -6.02 7.26
C ILE A 187 -0.89 -5.91 8.20
N HIS A 188 0.31 -6.26 7.71
CA HIS A 188 1.53 -6.22 8.51
C HIS A 188 1.88 -4.80 8.98
N ALA A 189 1.58 -3.76 8.18
CA ALA A 189 1.73 -2.37 8.60
C ALA A 189 0.79 -2.00 9.74
N LEU A 190 -0.49 -2.40 9.68
CA LEU A 190 -1.45 -2.17 10.76
C LEU A 190 -1.05 -2.93 12.04
N ASP A 191 -0.56 -4.16 11.91
CA ASP A 191 -0.01 -4.94 13.04
C ASP A 191 1.21 -4.25 13.66
N TYR A 192 2.10 -3.70 12.83
CA TYR A 192 3.26 -2.95 13.30
C TYR A 192 2.88 -1.69 14.08
N TYR A 193 1.88 -0.95 13.62
CA TYR A 193 1.36 0.22 14.31
C TYR A 193 0.55 -0.14 15.56
N GLY A 194 -0.03 -1.35 15.60
CA GLY A 194 -0.94 -1.78 16.66
C GLY A 194 -2.21 -0.93 16.73
N ALA A 195 -2.57 -0.27 15.64
CA ALA A 195 -3.68 0.65 15.55
C ALA A 195 -4.16 0.82 14.11
N VAL A 196 -5.43 1.22 13.93
CA VAL A 196 -6.09 1.41 12.65
C VAL A 196 -6.40 2.89 12.43
N PRO A 197 -5.91 3.51 11.31
CA PRO A 197 -6.23 4.89 10.98
C PRO A 197 -7.68 5.02 10.49
N LYS A 198 -8.15 6.25 10.32
CA LYS A 198 -9.46 6.50 9.70
C LYS A 198 -9.41 6.23 8.19
N TYR A 199 -8.31 6.59 7.53
CA TYR A 199 -8.11 6.46 6.10
C TYR A 199 -6.80 5.76 5.74
N LEU A 200 -6.86 4.83 4.79
CA LEU A 200 -5.71 4.33 4.04
C LEU A 200 -5.67 5.05 2.69
N VAL A 201 -4.52 5.57 2.29
CA VAL A 201 -4.36 6.37 1.08
C VAL A 201 -3.26 5.76 0.19
N PRO A 202 -3.58 4.73 -0.61
CA PRO A 202 -2.62 4.16 -1.55
C PRO A 202 -2.41 5.07 -2.77
N ASP A 203 -1.17 5.19 -3.24
CA ASP A 203 -0.84 6.10 -4.36
C ASP A 203 -1.38 5.62 -5.71
N ASN A 204 -1.48 4.33 -5.94
CA ASN A 204 -1.77 3.74 -7.26
C ASN A 204 -3.22 3.27 -7.46
N LEU A 205 -4.21 3.87 -6.81
CA LEU A 205 -5.64 3.56 -7.01
C LEU A 205 -6.26 4.13 -8.29
N ARG A 206 -5.47 4.77 -9.17
CA ARG A 206 -6.00 5.41 -10.39
C ARG A 206 -6.64 4.43 -11.38
N ALA A 207 -6.32 3.15 -11.33
CA ALA A 207 -6.91 2.12 -12.18
C ALA A 207 -8.30 1.68 -11.74
N ALA A 208 -8.68 1.86 -10.49
CA ALA A 208 -9.90 1.28 -9.91
C ALA A 208 -11.19 2.07 -10.19
N VAL A 209 -11.13 3.28 -10.74
CA VAL A 209 -12.32 4.18 -10.78
C VAL A 209 -12.93 4.39 -12.15
N THR A 210 -12.28 4.02 -13.27
CA THR A 210 -12.74 4.46 -14.59
C THR A 210 -12.91 3.41 -15.69
N LYS A 211 -12.57 2.12 -15.48
CA LYS A 211 -12.75 1.06 -16.47
C LYS A 211 -13.28 -0.22 -15.82
N HIS A 212 -14.37 -0.77 -16.32
CA HIS A 212 -14.95 -2.04 -15.87
C HIS A 212 -14.17 -3.26 -16.40
N THR A 213 -12.91 -3.40 -16.00
CA THR A 213 -12.12 -4.61 -16.28
C THR A 213 -12.28 -5.63 -15.16
N LYS A 214 -11.98 -6.93 -15.46
CA LYS A 214 -12.03 -7.99 -14.44
C LYS A 214 -11.11 -7.72 -13.25
N ASP A 215 -9.93 -7.18 -13.53
CA ASP A 215 -8.91 -6.92 -12.51
C ASP A 215 -9.30 -5.77 -11.57
N GLU A 216 -9.99 -4.74 -12.09
CA GLU A 216 -10.52 -3.64 -11.28
C GLU A 216 -11.65 -4.08 -10.36
N LEU A 217 -12.52 -4.96 -10.83
CA LEU A 217 -13.59 -5.52 -10.01
C LEU A 217 -13.04 -6.37 -8.87
N ILE A 218 -11.97 -7.14 -9.13
CA ILE A 218 -11.27 -7.92 -8.10
C ILE A 218 -10.60 -6.99 -7.08
N LEU A 219 -9.94 -5.94 -7.54
CA LEU A 219 -9.30 -4.94 -6.69
C LEU A 219 -10.31 -4.26 -5.75
N ASN A 220 -11.45 -3.82 -6.29
CA ASN A 220 -12.53 -3.21 -5.50
C ASN A 220 -13.07 -4.18 -4.44
N SER A 221 -13.25 -5.44 -4.78
CA SER A 221 -13.76 -6.47 -3.85
C SER A 221 -12.79 -6.71 -2.69
N ALA A 222 -11.50 -6.77 -2.99
CA ALA A 222 -10.45 -6.96 -1.98
C ALA A 222 -10.34 -5.77 -1.03
N TYR A 223 -10.45 -4.55 -1.56
CA TYR A 223 -10.45 -3.34 -0.73
C TYR A 223 -11.69 -3.24 0.14
N GLN A 224 -12.88 -3.57 -0.39
CA GLN A 224 -14.11 -3.61 0.41
C GLN A 224 -14.02 -4.59 1.58
N ASP A 225 -13.42 -5.76 1.37
CA ASP A 225 -13.21 -6.73 2.45
C ASP A 225 -12.26 -6.21 3.52
N LEU A 226 -11.20 -5.53 3.12
CA LEU A 226 -10.24 -4.92 4.02
C LEU A 226 -10.87 -3.74 4.78
N GLU A 227 -11.61 -2.87 4.09
CA GLU A 227 -12.37 -1.77 4.68
C GLU A 227 -13.37 -2.26 5.73
N GLN A 228 -14.13 -3.30 5.39
CA GLN A 228 -15.15 -3.87 6.28
C GLN A 228 -14.53 -4.54 7.50
N PHE A 229 -13.43 -5.28 7.32
CA PHE A 229 -12.78 -5.99 8.42
C PHE A 229 -12.15 -5.04 9.43
N TYR A 230 -11.37 -4.05 8.95
CA TYR A 230 -10.70 -3.09 9.81
C TYR A 230 -11.55 -1.85 10.11
N ASP A 231 -12.74 -1.71 9.52
CA ASP A 231 -13.59 -0.53 9.58
C ASP A 231 -12.82 0.75 9.19
N VAL A 232 -12.05 0.69 8.12
CA VAL A 232 -11.20 1.75 7.59
C VAL A 232 -11.70 2.15 6.21
N VAL A 233 -11.51 3.40 5.81
CA VAL A 233 -11.89 3.86 4.45
C VAL A 233 -10.63 4.00 3.60
N ILE A 234 -10.64 3.37 2.43
CA ILE A 234 -9.56 3.50 1.45
C ILE A 234 -9.88 4.66 0.51
N LEU A 235 -9.08 5.72 0.59
CA LEU A 235 -9.26 6.92 -0.23
C LEU A 235 -8.32 6.88 -1.44
N PRO A 236 -8.83 7.05 -2.66
CA PRO A 236 -7.97 7.30 -3.80
C PRO A 236 -7.18 8.61 -3.60
N PRO A 237 -5.96 8.71 -4.12
CA PRO A 237 -5.19 9.95 -4.02
C PRO A 237 -5.96 11.09 -4.71
N PRO A 238 -5.95 12.31 -4.15
CA PRO A 238 -6.66 13.43 -4.71
C PRO A 238 -6.13 13.74 -6.12
N THR A 239 -7.02 13.63 -7.11
CA THR A 239 -6.73 13.98 -8.51
C THR A 239 -6.39 15.47 -8.61
N ARG A 240 -5.24 15.82 -9.22
CA ARG A 240 -4.80 17.18 -9.57
C ARG A 240 -4.24 18.10 -8.45
N LYS A 241 -3.78 17.60 -7.30
CA LYS A 241 -3.04 18.45 -6.35
C LYS A 241 -1.72 17.80 -5.93
N PRO A 242 -0.64 17.86 -6.75
CA PRO A 242 0.66 17.30 -6.40
C PRO A 242 1.28 17.98 -5.17
N LYS A 243 0.89 19.22 -4.86
CA LYS A 243 1.47 20.01 -3.77
C LYS A 243 1.13 19.54 -2.34
N GLY A 244 0.08 18.74 -2.16
CA GLY A 244 -0.27 18.17 -0.84
C GLY A 244 0.58 16.94 -0.44
N LYS A 245 1.20 16.26 -1.40
CA LYS A 245 2.06 15.08 -1.21
C LYS A 245 3.51 15.42 -0.82
N ALA A 246 3.98 16.63 -1.09
CA ALA A 246 5.40 16.98 -1.07
C ALA A 246 6.16 16.67 0.23
N THR A 247 5.50 16.53 1.37
CA THR A 247 6.14 16.17 2.64
C THR A 247 6.17 14.67 2.87
N VAL A 248 5.15 13.94 2.39
CA VAL A 248 5.13 12.46 2.38
C VAL A 248 6.14 11.98 1.35
N GLU A 249 6.13 12.56 0.14
CA GLU A 249 7.12 12.28 -0.92
C GLU A 249 8.56 12.53 -0.45
N LYS A 250 8.82 13.60 0.31
CA LYS A 250 10.16 13.82 0.90
C LYS A 250 10.54 12.77 1.95
N GLY A 251 9.59 12.32 2.77
CA GLY A 251 9.82 11.26 3.76
C GLY A 251 10.07 9.93 3.08
N VAL A 252 9.27 9.59 2.08
CA VAL A 252 9.42 8.37 1.26
C VAL A 252 10.71 8.44 0.44
N GLN A 253 11.00 9.53 -0.25
CA GLN A 253 12.21 9.72 -1.04
C GLN A 253 13.50 9.67 -0.18
N TRP A 254 13.45 10.23 1.02
CA TRP A 254 14.57 10.13 1.96
C TRP A 254 14.75 8.71 2.47
N LEU A 255 13.65 8.00 2.76
CA LEU A 255 13.66 6.59 3.11
C LEU A 255 14.21 5.74 1.95
N GLU A 256 13.71 5.97 0.73
CA GLU A 256 14.18 5.28 -0.47
C GLU A 256 15.70 5.34 -0.57
N THR A 257 16.26 6.54 -0.48
CA THR A 257 17.71 6.74 -0.60
C THR A 257 18.46 5.99 0.49
N HIS A 258 18.08 6.13 1.77
CA HIS A 258 18.82 5.54 2.88
C HIS A 258 18.59 4.04 3.02
N LEU A 259 17.34 3.57 2.83
CA LEU A 259 17.02 2.14 2.90
C LEU A 259 17.71 1.37 1.78
N LEU A 260 17.63 1.88 0.55
CA LEU A 260 18.22 1.20 -0.60
C LEU A 260 19.75 1.19 -0.56
N GLU A 261 20.39 2.26 -0.10
CA GLU A 261 21.84 2.30 0.10
C GLU A 261 22.29 1.21 1.08
N ASP A 262 21.67 1.13 2.27
CA ASP A 262 22.01 0.11 3.27
C ASP A 262 21.70 -1.31 2.77
N LEU A 263 20.63 -1.51 2.00
CA LEU A 263 20.25 -2.82 1.47
C LEU A 263 21.17 -3.29 0.33
N LYS A 264 21.69 -2.37 -0.50
CA LYS A 264 22.58 -2.68 -1.63
C LYS A 264 23.99 -3.09 -1.23
N GLU A 265 24.36 -2.90 0.04
CA GLU A 265 25.69 -3.32 0.53
C GLU A 265 25.90 -4.84 0.54
N ARG A 266 24.83 -5.63 0.44
CA ARG A 266 24.88 -7.09 0.45
C ARG A 266 23.71 -7.72 -0.31
N VAL A 267 23.83 -9.01 -0.62
CA VAL A 267 22.77 -9.84 -1.17
C VAL A 267 22.14 -10.72 -0.09
N TYR A 268 20.91 -11.17 -0.33
CA TYR A 268 20.12 -11.95 0.62
C TYR A 268 19.73 -13.30 0.01
N TYR A 269 19.69 -14.33 0.83
CA TYR A 269 19.36 -15.68 0.39
C TYR A 269 17.93 -16.09 0.70
N SER A 270 17.20 -15.30 1.47
CA SER A 270 15.77 -15.48 1.68
C SER A 270 15.05 -14.14 1.87
N LEU A 271 13.75 -14.14 1.56
CA LEU A 271 12.90 -12.95 1.76
C LEU A 271 12.77 -12.60 3.26
N GLU A 272 12.78 -13.61 4.13
CA GLU A 272 12.74 -13.44 5.59
C GLU A 272 13.98 -12.75 6.11
N GLU A 273 15.16 -13.12 5.58
CA GLU A 273 16.42 -12.47 5.94
C GLU A 273 16.43 -11.00 5.53
N LEU A 274 16.00 -10.72 4.29
CA LEU A 274 15.85 -9.38 3.77
C LEU A 274 14.89 -8.57 4.64
N ASN A 275 13.71 -9.11 4.94
CA ASN A 275 12.69 -8.42 5.73
C ASN A 275 13.12 -8.18 7.18
N ARG A 276 13.89 -9.06 7.80
CA ARG A 276 14.50 -8.78 9.11
C ARG A 276 15.44 -7.58 9.06
N ASN A 277 16.23 -7.44 7.98
CA ASN A 277 17.11 -6.30 7.82
C ASN A 277 16.35 -5.01 7.51
N VAL A 278 15.36 -5.05 6.61
CA VAL A 278 14.45 -3.92 6.35
C VAL A 278 13.83 -3.43 7.64
N ARG A 279 13.28 -4.34 8.45
CA ARG A 279 12.69 -4.01 9.75
C ARG A 279 13.69 -3.30 10.68
N ARG A 280 14.91 -3.85 10.82
CA ARG A 280 15.95 -3.26 11.65
C ARG A 280 16.32 -1.83 11.22
N ILE A 281 16.44 -1.60 9.90
CA ILE A 281 16.73 -0.27 9.35
C ILE A 281 15.58 0.69 9.63
N VAL A 282 14.34 0.26 9.38
CA VAL A 282 13.13 1.06 9.61
C VAL A 282 12.96 1.40 11.10
N ASP A 283 13.18 0.46 12.00
CA ASP A 283 13.10 0.72 13.44
C ASP A 283 14.15 1.75 13.87
N ASN A 284 15.40 1.62 13.42
CA ASN A 284 16.45 2.61 13.67
C ASN A 284 16.09 4.00 13.14
N LEU A 285 15.44 4.07 11.97
CA LEU A 285 14.97 5.34 11.39
C LEU A 285 13.83 5.96 12.21
N ASN A 286 12.92 5.14 12.70
CA ASN A 286 11.79 5.59 13.52
C ASN A 286 12.23 6.06 14.91
N ASP A 287 13.28 5.48 15.46
CA ASP A 287 13.82 5.82 16.78
C ASP A 287 14.80 7.01 16.73
N ARG A 288 15.31 7.34 15.55
CA ARG A 288 16.20 8.49 15.35
C ARG A 288 15.43 9.80 15.48
N LYS A 289 16.00 10.78 16.19
CA LYS A 289 15.43 12.13 16.31
C LYS A 289 15.27 12.78 14.94
N ILE A 290 14.12 13.40 14.73
CA ILE A 290 13.83 14.15 13.51
C ILE A 290 14.70 15.39 13.49
N GLN A 291 15.31 15.72 12.34
CA GLN A 291 16.15 16.88 12.19
C GLN A 291 15.41 18.18 12.60
N GLY A 292 15.98 18.91 13.54
CA GLY A 292 15.38 20.14 14.08
C GLY A 292 14.31 19.92 15.14
N GLN A 293 14.07 18.67 15.57
CA GLN A 293 13.11 18.34 16.64
C GLN A 293 13.82 17.64 17.81
N SER A 294 13.20 17.68 18.97
CA SER A 294 13.69 16.99 20.18
C SER A 294 13.22 15.54 20.30
N PHE A 295 12.30 15.10 19.47
CA PHE A 295 11.64 13.79 19.49
C PHE A 295 11.87 12.98 18.20
N SER A 296 11.67 11.67 18.30
CA SER A 296 11.71 10.72 17.18
C SER A 296 10.34 10.54 16.52
N ARG A 297 10.30 9.83 15.36
CA ARG A 297 9.03 9.47 14.72
C ARG A 297 8.17 8.58 15.62
N ARG A 298 8.80 7.62 16.31
CA ARG A 298 8.11 6.72 17.24
C ARG A 298 7.52 7.47 18.40
N GLU A 299 8.28 8.36 19.04
CA GLU A 299 7.77 9.21 20.13
C GLU A 299 6.60 10.10 19.68
N ALA A 300 6.70 10.68 18.46
CA ALA A 300 5.61 11.46 17.88
C ALA A 300 4.38 10.58 17.58
N PHE A 301 4.58 9.37 17.06
CA PHE A 301 3.50 8.43 16.79
C PHE A 301 2.76 8.05 18.08
N ASP A 302 3.49 7.61 19.09
CA ASP A 302 2.91 7.18 20.36
C ASP A 302 2.19 8.33 21.11
N SER A 303 2.69 9.58 20.96
CA SER A 303 2.13 10.75 21.63
C SER A 303 0.94 11.38 20.89
N TYR A 304 0.96 11.40 19.57
CA TYR A 304 -0.01 12.18 18.76
C TYR A 304 -0.93 11.30 17.91
N ASP A 305 -0.38 10.36 17.10
CA ASP A 305 -1.18 9.61 16.13
C ASP A 305 -1.91 8.43 16.77
N LYS A 306 -1.20 7.55 17.49
CA LYS A 306 -1.73 6.31 18.05
C LYS A 306 -2.94 6.52 18.98
N PRO A 307 -2.97 7.54 19.88
CA PRO A 307 -4.13 7.79 20.74
C PRO A 307 -5.39 8.22 19.97
N LYS A 308 -5.26 8.67 18.71
CA LYS A 308 -6.36 9.08 17.83
C LYS A 308 -6.76 8.00 16.83
N MET A 309 -5.94 6.96 16.67
CA MET A 309 -6.28 5.76 15.92
C MET A 309 -7.17 4.84 16.73
N ARG A 310 -7.87 3.94 16.06
CA ARG A 310 -8.63 2.89 16.71
C ARG A 310 -7.72 1.72 17.08
N PRO A 311 -8.00 1.01 18.17
CA PRO A 311 -7.27 -0.20 18.50
C PRO A 311 -7.42 -1.23 17.38
N LEU A 312 -6.37 -2.00 17.13
CA LEU A 312 -6.41 -3.11 16.19
C LEU A 312 -7.40 -4.17 16.68
N ASN A 313 -8.25 -4.68 15.78
CA ASN A 313 -9.17 -5.77 16.11
C ASN A 313 -8.40 -7.04 16.51
N ASN A 314 -8.93 -7.80 17.45
CA ASN A 314 -8.31 -9.05 17.94
C ASN A 314 -8.35 -10.21 16.91
N GLY A 315 -8.83 -9.98 15.71
CA GLY A 315 -8.88 -10.96 14.62
C GLY A 315 -7.79 -10.71 13.59
N HIS A 316 -7.34 -11.77 12.94
CA HIS A 316 -6.46 -11.66 11.78
C HIS A 316 -7.28 -11.68 10.49
N PHE A 317 -7.12 -10.66 9.66
CA PHE A 317 -7.65 -10.69 8.31
C PHE A 317 -6.96 -11.82 7.53
N SER A 318 -7.77 -12.74 7.00
CA SER A 318 -7.24 -13.82 6.16
C SER A 318 -7.27 -13.38 4.70
N PRO A 319 -6.11 -13.20 4.06
CA PRO A 319 -6.06 -12.88 2.64
C PRO A 319 -6.81 -13.94 1.83
N CYS A 320 -7.61 -13.48 0.87
CA CYS A 320 -8.35 -14.35 -0.04
C CYS A 320 -7.73 -14.31 -1.43
N GLU A 321 -7.78 -15.44 -2.14
CA GLU A 321 -7.62 -15.44 -3.59
C GLU A 321 -8.94 -15.01 -4.22
N TYR A 322 -8.89 -14.05 -5.15
CA TYR A 322 -10.07 -13.48 -5.79
C TYR A 322 -10.16 -13.93 -7.23
N ARG A 323 -11.36 -14.38 -7.67
CA ARG A 323 -11.62 -14.70 -9.07
C ARG A 323 -12.96 -14.14 -9.51
N TYR A 324 -12.96 -13.43 -10.61
CA TYR A 324 -14.18 -12.90 -11.22
C TYR A 324 -14.68 -13.81 -12.34
N PHE A 325 -15.98 -14.08 -12.33
CA PHE A 325 -16.70 -14.78 -13.40
C PHE A 325 -17.72 -13.83 -14.02
N GLY A 326 -17.57 -13.51 -15.30
CA GLY A 326 -18.48 -12.61 -16.01
C GLY A 326 -19.91 -13.14 -16.11
N LYS A 327 -20.08 -14.46 -16.04
CA LYS A 327 -21.37 -15.16 -15.97
C LYS A 327 -21.23 -16.52 -15.31
N VAL A 328 -22.23 -16.91 -14.55
CA VAL A 328 -22.41 -18.28 -14.06
C VAL A 328 -22.82 -19.17 -15.24
N PRO A 329 -22.13 -20.31 -15.49
CA PRO A 329 -22.46 -21.23 -16.57
C PRO A 329 -23.83 -21.93 -16.36
N ASN A 330 -24.32 -22.58 -17.41
CA ASN A 330 -25.59 -23.32 -17.38
C ASN A 330 -25.61 -24.53 -16.42
N ASN A 331 -24.44 -25.06 -16.08
CA ASN A 331 -24.29 -26.11 -15.07
C ASN A 331 -24.24 -25.59 -13.63
N TYR A 332 -24.46 -24.28 -13.43
CA TYR A 332 -24.45 -23.59 -12.11
C TYR A 332 -23.23 -23.91 -11.24
N HIS A 333 -22.05 -24.12 -11.85
CA HIS A 333 -20.79 -24.36 -11.13
C HIS A 333 -19.70 -23.39 -11.59
N LEU A 334 -18.87 -22.97 -10.66
CA LEU A 334 -17.68 -22.17 -10.90
C LEU A 334 -16.43 -23.02 -10.70
N LEU A 335 -15.55 -23.00 -11.69
CA LEU A 335 -14.28 -23.73 -11.64
C LEU A 335 -13.24 -22.93 -10.85
N PHE A 336 -12.74 -23.53 -9.79
CA PHE A 336 -11.61 -22.97 -9.02
C PHE A 336 -10.76 -24.13 -8.49
N ASP A 337 -9.46 -24.06 -8.70
CA ASP A 337 -8.47 -25.02 -8.20
C ASP A 337 -8.88 -26.47 -8.54
N GLU A 338 -9.15 -26.70 -9.84
CA GLU A 338 -9.59 -27.99 -10.43
C GLU A 338 -10.94 -28.55 -9.91
N HIS A 339 -11.66 -27.81 -9.05
CA HIS A 339 -12.95 -28.21 -8.50
C HIS A 339 -14.08 -27.29 -9.00
N TYR A 340 -15.27 -27.88 -9.15
CA TYR A 340 -16.48 -27.20 -9.57
C TYR A 340 -17.39 -26.97 -8.36
N TYR A 341 -17.50 -25.71 -7.91
CA TYR A 341 -18.32 -25.31 -6.78
C TYR A 341 -19.68 -24.80 -7.24
N SER A 342 -20.76 -25.40 -6.75
CA SER A 342 -22.11 -25.02 -7.15
C SER A 342 -22.52 -23.66 -6.59
N VAL A 343 -23.32 -22.94 -7.36
CA VAL A 343 -24.02 -21.72 -6.94
C VAL A 343 -25.53 -21.92 -7.11
N PRO A 344 -26.41 -21.22 -6.40
CA PRO A 344 -27.85 -21.29 -6.64
C PRO A 344 -28.16 -21.13 -8.13
N CYS A 345 -29.03 -22.00 -8.66
CA CYS A 345 -29.39 -21.97 -10.08
C CYS A 345 -29.99 -20.61 -10.52
N THR A 346 -30.53 -19.84 -9.60
CA THR A 346 -30.99 -18.46 -9.81
C THR A 346 -29.89 -17.49 -10.21
N MET A 347 -28.62 -17.85 -9.99
CA MET A 347 -27.46 -17.05 -10.41
C MET A 347 -27.06 -17.30 -11.88
N TYR A 348 -27.77 -18.18 -12.60
CA TYR A 348 -27.47 -18.43 -14.01
C TYR A 348 -27.33 -17.16 -14.83
N ALA A 349 -26.31 -17.10 -15.68
CA ALA A 349 -25.97 -15.97 -16.52
C ALA A 349 -25.63 -14.66 -15.80
N GLN A 350 -25.62 -14.61 -14.47
CA GLN A 350 -25.22 -13.44 -13.70
C GLN A 350 -23.71 -13.47 -13.41
N PRO A 351 -23.06 -12.30 -13.22
CA PRO A 351 -21.68 -12.23 -12.77
C PRO A 351 -21.55 -12.68 -11.31
N ALA A 352 -20.40 -13.28 -10.99
CA ALA A 352 -20.08 -13.73 -9.64
C ALA A 352 -18.60 -13.48 -9.27
N PHE A 353 -18.35 -13.22 -8.00
CA PHE A 353 -17.03 -13.16 -7.39
C PHE A 353 -16.81 -14.38 -6.52
N LEU A 354 -15.70 -15.06 -6.70
CA LEU A 354 -15.23 -16.14 -5.84
C LEU A 354 -14.08 -15.61 -4.99
N LYS A 355 -14.17 -15.83 -3.69
CA LYS A 355 -13.15 -15.52 -2.68
C LYS A 355 -12.74 -16.83 -2.02
N ALA A 356 -11.48 -17.20 -2.18
CA ALA A 356 -10.95 -18.44 -1.63
C ALA A 356 -9.96 -18.15 -0.50
N THR A 357 -10.27 -18.63 0.70
CA THR A 357 -9.31 -18.77 1.79
C THR A 357 -8.69 -20.17 1.77
N MET A 358 -7.81 -20.47 2.72
CA MET A 358 -7.28 -21.82 2.89
C MET A 358 -8.38 -22.86 3.23
N ALA A 359 -9.46 -22.46 3.87
CA ALA A 359 -10.50 -23.38 4.36
C ALA A 359 -11.82 -23.31 3.59
N GLU A 360 -12.14 -22.17 3.00
CA GLU A 360 -13.48 -21.85 2.52
C GLU A 360 -13.45 -21.16 1.16
N ILE A 361 -14.42 -21.48 0.31
CA ILE A 361 -14.75 -20.79 -0.93
C ILE A 361 -16.04 -20.03 -0.71
N ARG A 362 -15.99 -18.70 -0.77
CA ARG A 362 -17.16 -17.81 -0.70
C ARG A 362 -17.48 -17.30 -2.09
N ILE A 363 -18.75 -17.36 -2.47
CA ILE A 363 -19.22 -16.86 -3.76
C ILE A 363 -20.18 -15.72 -3.50
N CYS A 364 -19.89 -14.57 -4.09
CA CYS A 364 -20.62 -13.32 -3.93
C CYS A 364 -21.24 -12.87 -5.26
N ASP A 365 -22.29 -12.06 -5.20
CA ASP A 365 -22.90 -11.40 -6.36
C ASP A 365 -22.05 -10.20 -6.84
N ARG A 366 -22.54 -9.50 -7.87
CA ARG A 366 -21.90 -8.30 -8.43
C ARG A 366 -21.71 -7.15 -7.42
N ASN A 367 -22.48 -7.14 -6.34
CA ASN A 367 -22.43 -6.12 -5.29
C ASN A 367 -21.56 -6.59 -4.09
N ASN A 368 -20.77 -7.64 -4.27
CA ASN A 368 -19.95 -8.25 -3.22
C ASN A 368 -20.73 -8.86 -2.04
N LYS A 369 -22.06 -9.05 -2.21
CA LYS A 369 -22.90 -9.69 -1.20
C LYS A 369 -22.74 -11.20 -1.28
N LEU A 370 -22.50 -11.85 -0.13
CA LEU A 370 -22.37 -13.31 -0.02
C LEU A 370 -23.67 -14.00 -0.50
N VAL A 371 -23.51 -14.91 -1.46
CA VAL A 371 -24.57 -15.76 -2.00
C VAL A 371 -24.50 -17.14 -1.39
N CYS A 372 -23.32 -17.75 -1.39
CA CYS A 372 -23.11 -19.07 -0.79
C CYS A 372 -21.63 -19.26 -0.42
N ALA A 373 -21.36 -20.26 0.42
CA ALA A 373 -20.02 -20.67 0.80
C ALA A 373 -19.88 -22.19 0.74
N HIS A 374 -18.66 -22.67 0.44
CA HIS A 374 -18.31 -24.08 0.42
C HIS A 374 -17.03 -24.30 1.21
N ARG A 375 -16.84 -25.49 1.77
CA ARG A 375 -15.53 -25.90 2.25
C ARG A 375 -14.60 -26.08 1.05
N ARG A 376 -13.39 -25.51 1.09
CA ARG A 376 -12.39 -25.70 0.03
C ARG A 376 -11.94 -27.16 0.02
N SER A 377 -11.93 -27.77 -1.17
CA SER A 377 -11.46 -29.13 -1.36
C SER A 377 -10.05 -29.10 -1.93
N TYR A 378 -9.23 -30.06 -1.47
CA TYR A 378 -7.88 -30.33 -1.97
C TYR A 378 -7.73 -31.79 -2.42
N THR A 379 -8.83 -32.54 -2.40
CA THR A 379 -8.85 -33.97 -2.81
C THR A 379 -9.06 -34.07 -4.31
N THR A 380 -8.51 -35.07 -4.95
CA THR A 380 -8.72 -35.33 -6.39
C THR A 380 -10.19 -35.57 -6.76
N PHE A 381 -10.96 -36.12 -5.83
CA PHE A 381 -12.39 -36.44 -5.98
C PHE A 381 -13.18 -36.10 -4.70
N PRO A 382 -14.45 -35.69 -4.81
CA PRO A 382 -15.19 -35.42 -6.05
C PRO A 382 -14.80 -34.10 -6.66
N LYS A 383 -14.75 -34.01 -7.99
CA LYS A 383 -14.51 -32.75 -8.71
C LYS A 383 -15.67 -31.76 -8.59
N TYR A 384 -16.89 -32.24 -8.46
CA TYR A 384 -18.10 -31.43 -8.31
C TYR A 384 -18.53 -31.38 -6.85
N ILE A 385 -18.48 -30.20 -6.29
CA ILE A 385 -18.90 -29.91 -4.90
C ILE A 385 -20.23 -29.17 -4.99
N THR A 386 -21.29 -29.99 -5.00
CA THR A 386 -22.64 -29.54 -5.27
C THR A 386 -23.49 -29.56 -4.02
N LYS A 387 -24.11 -28.44 -3.71
CA LYS A 387 -25.12 -28.33 -2.67
C LYS A 387 -26.50 -28.61 -3.24
N PRO A 388 -27.34 -29.49 -2.61
CA PRO A 388 -28.68 -29.81 -3.09
C PRO A 388 -29.57 -28.58 -3.28
N GLU A 389 -29.46 -27.64 -2.38
CA GLU A 389 -30.24 -26.38 -2.40
C GLU A 389 -29.91 -25.48 -3.60
N HIS A 390 -28.78 -25.69 -4.26
CA HIS A 390 -28.37 -24.92 -5.44
C HIS A 390 -28.98 -25.46 -6.74
N MET A 391 -29.49 -26.69 -6.72
CA MET A 391 -30.01 -27.35 -7.91
C MET A 391 -31.41 -26.87 -8.26
N PRO A 392 -31.76 -26.80 -9.57
CA PRO A 392 -33.16 -26.75 -10.00
C PRO A 392 -33.95 -27.93 -9.45
N GLN A 393 -35.25 -27.74 -9.30
CA GLN A 393 -36.12 -28.79 -8.75
C GLN A 393 -36.07 -30.12 -9.55
N GLU A 394 -35.98 -29.99 -10.88
CA GLU A 394 -35.85 -31.12 -11.79
C GLU A 394 -34.53 -31.90 -11.57
N HIS A 395 -33.42 -31.22 -11.39
CA HIS A 395 -32.12 -31.85 -11.14
C HIS A 395 -32.04 -32.51 -9.76
N ARG A 396 -32.73 -31.96 -8.74
CA ARG A 396 -32.84 -32.59 -7.42
C ARG A 396 -33.57 -33.92 -7.53
N PHE A 397 -34.67 -33.93 -8.27
CA PHE A 397 -35.45 -35.17 -8.49
C PHE A 397 -34.58 -36.24 -9.15
N TYR A 398 -33.87 -35.94 -10.24
CA TYR A 398 -32.96 -36.89 -10.88
C TYR A 398 -31.87 -37.42 -9.96
N ARG A 399 -31.29 -36.58 -9.12
CA ARG A 399 -30.28 -36.99 -8.15
C ARG A 399 -30.89 -37.92 -7.11
N ASP A 400 -32.00 -37.52 -6.54
CA ASP A 400 -32.71 -38.32 -5.50
C ASP A 400 -33.12 -39.68 -6.02
N VAL A 401 -33.50 -39.77 -7.30
CA VAL A 401 -33.78 -41.07 -7.96
C VAL A 401 -32.52 -41.91 -8.14
N ASN A 402 -31.40 -41.29 -8.55
CA ASN A 402 -30.14 -42.02 -8.75
C ASN A 402 -29.41 -42.38 -7.45
N GLU A 403 -29.60 -41.63 -6.37
CA GLU A 403 -29.05 -41.94 -5.04
C GLU A 403 -29.87 -42.98 -4.29
N LYS A 404 -31.16 -43.15 -4.63
CA LYS A 404 -32.06 -44.16 -4.09
C LYS A 404 -31.94 -45.48 -4.89
N ASN A 405 -30.82 -46.16 -4.71
CA ASN A 405 -30.60 -47.50 -5.26
C ASN A 405 -31.20 -48.60 -4.34
N GLY A 406 -31.15 -49.85 -4.76
CA GLY A 406 -31.67 -51.00 -3.97
C GLY A 406 -31.11 -51.03 -2.55
N ASP A 407 -29.80 -50.72 -2.36
CA ASP A 407 -29.17 -50.69 -1.02
C ASP A 407 -29.70 -49.54 -0.15
N TYR A 408 -30.10 -48.43 -0.74
CA TYR A 408 -30.77 -47.36 -0.01
C TYR A 408 -32.10 -47.82 0.57
N TYR A 409 -32.94 -48.46 -0.27
CA TYR A 409 -34.24 -48.96 0.19
C TYR A 409 -34.11 -50.04 1.23
N ARG A 410 -33.15 -50.98 1.11
CA ARG A 410 -32.85 -52.01 2.10
C ARG A 410 -32.45 -51.43 3.45
N ARG A 411 -31.50 -50.52 3.45
CA ARG A 411 -31.03 -49.83 4.68
C ARG A 411 -32.14 -49.03 5.35
N TRP A 412 -32.93 -48.32 4.56
CA TRP A 412 -34.06 -47.59 5.07
C TRP A 412 -35.13 -48.51 5.70
N ALA A 413 -35.53 -49.58 5.00
CA ALA A 413 -36.50 -50.53 5.47
C ALA A 413 -36.05 -51.26 6.75
N ALA A 414 -34.77 -51.61 6.85
CA ALA A 414 -34.18 -52.20 8.06
C ALA A 414 -34.29 -51.27 9.29
N GLY A 415 -34.30 -49.94 9.10
CA GLY A 415 -34.55 -48.97 10.17
C GLY A 415 -36.00 -48.93 10.67
N PHE A 416 -36.97 -49.47 9.89
CA PHE A 416 -38.36 -49.61 10.29
C PHE A 416 -38.59 -50.90 11.07
N GLY A 417 -38.20 -52.05 10.51
CA GLY A 417 -38.32 -53.34 11.17
C GLY A 417 -38.05 -54.50 10.22
N PRO A 418 -37.96 -55.73 10.76
CA PRO A 418 -37.59 -56.91 9.98
C PRO A 418 -38.64 -57.31 8.93
N TYR A 419 -39.90 -57.04 9.13
CA TYR A 419 -40.96 -57.42 8.17
C TYR A 419 -40.97 -56.40 7.02
N THR A 420 -40.87 -55.10 7.31
CA THR A 420 -40.73 -54.05 6.28
C THR A 420 -39.46 -54.29 5.44
N ALA A 421 -38.34 -54.69 6.03
CA ALA A 421 -37.15 -55.08 5.30
C ALA A 421 -37.36 -56.20 4.31
N LYS A 422 -38.03 -57.29 4.74
CA LYS A 422 -38.38 -58.41 3.87
C LYS A 422 -39.35 -58.03 2.75
N MET A 423 -40.33 -57.19 3.04
CA MET A 423 -41.26 -56.66 2.04
C MET A 423 -40.54 -55.86 0.96
N ILE A 424 -39.66 -54.96 1.34
CA ILE A 424 -38.86 -54.15 0.39
C ILE A 424 -37.93 -55.02 -0.45
N ASP A 425 -37.28 -56.05 0.15
CA ASP A 425 -36.46 -56.99 -0.60
C ASP A 425 -37.31 -57.73 -1.62
N SER A 426 -38.52 -58.20 -1.24
CA SER A 426 -39.44 -58.90 -2.15
C SER A 426 -39.88 -57.99 -3.31
N VAL A 427 -40.16 -56.74 -3.04
CA VAL A 427 -40.49 -55.71 -4.08
C VAL A 427 -39.31 -55.45 -5.00
N LEU A 428 -38.09 -55.29 -4.48
CA LEU A 428 -36.88 -55.09 -5.30
C LEU A 428 -36.60 -56.33 -6.20
N LEU A 429 -36.83 -57.51 -5.70
CA LEU A 429 -36.59 -58.76 -6.45
C LEU A 429 -37.76 -59.15 -7.36
N SER A 430 -38.89 -58.43 -7.33
CA SER A 430 -40.08 -58.73 -8.14
C SER A 430 -39.89 -58.53 -9.63
N ASN A 431 -38.92 -57.68 -10.03
CA ASN A 431 -38.61 -57.38 -11.41
C ASN A 431 -37.22 -57.86 -11.77
N GLN A 432 -36.93 -58.01 -13.09
CA GLN A 432 -35.63 -58.41 -13.59
C GLN A 432 -34.48 -57.46 -13.24
N HIS A 433 -34.82 -56.16 -13.13
CA HIS A 433 -33.90 -55.07 -12.70
C HIS A 433 -34.51 -54.35 -11.52
N GLU A 434 -33.75 -54.17 -10.44
CA GLU A 434 -34.20 -53.50 -9.22
C GLU A 434 -34.73 -52.07 -9.47
N GLU A 435 -34.16 -51.36 -10.47
CA GLU A 435 -34.57 -50.01 -10.82
C GLU A 435 -36.05 -49.87 -11.21
N GLN A 436 -36.63 -50.94 -11.76
CA GLN A 436 -38.05 -50.96 -12.15
C GLN A 436 -38.96 -50.96 -10.92
N SER A 437 -38.46 -51.39 -9.77
CA SER A 437 -39.20 -51.48 -8.50
C SER A 437 -39.06 -50.18 -7.65
N TYR A 438 -38.19 -49.23 -8.01
CA TYR A 438 -37.92 -48.06 -7.18
C TYR A 438 -39.14 -47.16 -6.95
N ASN A 439 -40.04 -47.06 -7.95
CA ASN A 439 -41.27 -46.29 -7.78
C ASN A 439 -42.19 -46.92 -6.73
N SER A 440 -42.27 -48.24 -6.69
CA SER A 440 -43.04 -48.98 -5.68
C SER A 440 -42.42 -48.80 -4.29
N CYS A 441 -41.10 -48.92 -4.19
CA CYS A 441 -40.39 -48.69 -2.95
C CYS A 441 -40.57 -47.24 -2.44
N ASN A 442 -40.55 -46.21 -3.33
CA ASN A 442 -40.87 -44.84 -2.97
C ASN A 442 -42.30 -44.69 -2.45
N GLY A 443 -43.28 -45.34 -3.09
CA GLY A 443 -44.67 -45.35 -2.61
C GLY A 443 -44.79 -45.87 -1.18
N ILE A 444 -44.13 -46.99 -0.89
CA ILE A 444 -44.09 -47.58 0.46
C ILE A 444 -43.39 -46.61 1.43
N LEU A 445 -42.28 -46.03 1.04
CA LEU A 445 -41.54 -45.08 1.86
C LEU A 445 -42.37 -43.84 2.23
N HIS A 446 -43.18 -43.32 1.30
CA HIS A 446 -44.08 -42.20 1.58
C HIS A 446 -45.20 -42.56 2.58
N MET A 447 -45.63 -43.81 2.66
CA MET A 447 -46.60 -44.27 3.66
C MET A 447 -45.97 -44.46 5.04
N CYS A 448 -44.66 -44.66 5.09
CA CYS A 448 -43.90 -44.90 6.32
C CYS A 448 -43.50 -43.60 7.01
N THR A 449 -44.30 -43.13 7.91
CA THR A 449 -43.99 -42.02 8.81
C THR A 449 -43.64 -42.51 10.20
N SER A 450 -43.10 -41.66 11.05
CA SER A 450 -42.81 -41.99 12.45
C SER A 450 -44.08 -42.44 13.22
N GLN A 451 -45.27 -41.97 12.83
CA GLN A 451 -46.55 -42.29 13.44
C GLN A 451 -47.13 -43.61 12.92
N THR A 452 -46.79 -44.04 11.70
CA THR A 452 -47.29 -45.25 11.06
C THR A 452 -46.32 -46.43 11.15
N LYS A 453 -45.17 -46.25 11.80
CA LYS A 453 -44.09 -47.24 11.85
C LYS A 453 -44.57 -48.64 12.29
N LEU A 454 -45.29 -48.70 13.40
CA LEU A 454 -45.82 -49.97 13.92
C LEU A 454 -46.84 -50.63 12.99
N LEU A 455 -47.77 -49.83 12.44
CA LEU A 455 -48.78 -50.27 11.53
C LEU A 455 -48.22 -50.80 10.21
N VAL A 456 -47.21 -50.20 9.69
CA VAL A 456 -46.51 -50.64 8.46
C VAL A 456 -45.77 -51.97 8.72
N GLU A 457 -45.09 -52.09 9.86
CA GLU A 457 -44.37 -53.27 10.21
C GLU A 457 -45.33 -54.48 10.45
N GLU A 458 -46.50 -54.24 11.08
CA GLU A 458 -47.52 -55.24 11.25
C GLU A 458 -48.19 -55.64 9.92
N ALA A 459 -48.30 -54.75 8.96
CA ALA A 459 -48.90 -54.96 7.64
C ALA A 459 -47.92 -55.60 6.63
N SER A 460 -46.63 -55.57 6.92
CA SER A 460 -45.56 -56.08 6.05
C SER A 460 -45.23 -57.52 6.32
#